data_541bfbe234492bde455d5f1726ce7083
#
_entry.id   541bfbe234492bde455d5f1726ce7083
#
_cell.length_a   1.000
_cell.length_b   1.000
_cell.length_c   1.000
_cell.angle_alpha   90.00
_cell.angle_beta   90.00
_cell.angle_gamma   90.00
#
_symmetry.space_group_name_H-M   'P 1'
#
loop_
_entity.id
_entity.type
_entity.pdbx_description
1 polymer ?
#
loop_
_entity_poly.entity_id
_entity_poly.type
_entity_poly.pdbx_seq_one_letter_code
_entity_poly.pdbx_strand_id
1 'polypeptide(L)'
;SMYMYSYRDPNLRKTLEIFDAASEFISDFNVDAEAMANYIIGAVNSLDRPLNREQKLKTALIRHIAGITPELHQKERDEVLSCTSEDIRAYAPMLKTMADSKYVCVIGNGDNIKNEKELFTDIITLK
;
A
#
# COMPACT_ATOMS: atom_id res chain seq x y z
N SER A 1 -3.18 -0.64 9.02
CA SER A 1 -3.73 0.52 8.27
C SER A 1 -3.41 0.39 6.79
N MET A 2 -4.35 0.79 5.93
CA MET A 2 -4.15 0.82 4.48
C MET A 2 -4.09 2.29 4.03
N TYR A 3 -3.19 2.59 3.11
CA TYR A 3 -3.07 3.91 2.49
C TYR A 3 -2.50 3.79 1.08
N MET A 4 -2.85 4.73 0.23
CA MET A 4 -2.23 4.93 -1.08
C MET A 4 -1.48 6.25 -1.06
N TYR A 5 -0.33 6.30 -1.70
CA TYR A 5 0.47 7.53 -1.77
C TYR A 5 1.12 7.71 -3.14
N SER A 6 1.35 8.97 -3.49
CA SER A 6 2.14 9.37 -4.63
C SER A 6 3.21 10.36 -4.17
N TYR A 7 4.37 10.33 -4.81
CA TYR A 7 5.50 11.19 -4.47
C TYR A 7 5.98 11.96 -5.70
N ARG A 8 6.16 13.28 -5.54
CA ARG A 8 6.58 14.20 -6.62
C ARG A 8 5.63 14.19 -7.83
N ASP A 9 4.35 14.06 -7.57
CA ASP A 9 3.32 13.99 -8.59
C ASP A 9 2.69 15.38 -8.82
N PRO A 10 2.76 15.94 -10.04
CA PRO A 10 2.13 17.20 -10.36
C PRO A 10 0.64 17.08 -10.68
N ASN A 11 0.09 15.88 -10.84
CA ASN A 11 -1.26 15.63 -11.36
C ASN A 11 -2.25 15.28 -10.23
N LEU A 12 -2.53 16.19 -9.31
CA LEU A 12 -3.35 15.94 -8.13
C LEU A 12 -4.68 15.24 -8.45
N ARG A 13 -5.49 15.84 -9.31
CA ARG A 13 -6.83 15.32 -9.67
C ARG A 13 -6.74 13.91 -10.25
N LYS A 14 -5.90 13.73 -11.25
CA LYS A 14 -5.75 12.44 -11.93
C LYS A 14 -5.28 11.33 -10.97
N THR A 15 -4.38 11.66 -10.07
CA THR A 15 -3.89 10.70 -9.06
C THR A 15 -4.99 10.29 -8.09
N LEU A 16 -5.81 11.24 -7.63
CA LEU A 16 -6.96 10.93 -6.78
C LEU A 16 -8.02 10.09 -7.50
N GLU A 17 -8.28 10.37 -8.77
CA GLU A 17 -9.17 9.56 -9.62
C GLU A 17 -8.66 8.11 -9.76
N ILE A 18 -7.34 7.92 -9.93
CA ILE A 18 -6.72 6.58 -9.98
C ILE A 18 -6.86 5.87 -8.63
N PHE A 19 -6.69 6.58 -7.52
CA PHE A 19 -6.89 6.01 -6.19
C PHE A 19 -8.34 5.61 -5.94
N ASP A 20 -9.29 6.42 -6.37
CA ASP A 20 -10.72 6.10 -6.29
C ASP A 20 -11.09 4.86 -7.12
N ALA A 21 -10.46 4.68 -8.29
CA ALA A 21 -10.67 3.53 -9.17
C ALA A 21 -9.92 2.26 -8.73
N ALA A 22 -9.06 2.32 -7.73
CA ALA A 22 -8.22 1.17 -7.33
C ALA A 22 -9.04 -0.06 -6.90
N SER A 23 -10.21 0.14 -6.29
CA SER A 23 -11.11 -0.94 -5.92
C SER A 23 -11.62 -1.72 -7.13
N GLU A 24 -12.02 -1.01 -8.18
CA GLU A 24 -12.51 -1.61 -9.43
C GLU A 24 -11.39 -2.37 -10.14
N PHE A 25 -10.21 -1.75 -10.23
CA PHE A 25 -9.01 -2.40 -10.78
C PHE A 25 -8.66 -3.70 -10.04
N ILE A 26 -8.73 -3.73 -8.71
CA ILE A 26 -8.44 -4.93 -7.93
C ILE A 26 -9.56 -5.96 -8.04
N SER A 27 -10.83 -5.57 -8.17
CA SER A 27 -11.94 -6.52 -8.35
C SER A 27 -11.83 -7.32 -9.65
N ASP A 28 -11.25 -6.70 -10.68
CA ASP A 28 -11.03 -7.33 -11.99
C ASP A 28 -9.65 -7.98 -12.12
N PHE A 29 -8.86 -7.98 -11.04
CA PHE A 29 -7.51 -8.53 -11.07
C PHE A 29 -7.52 -10.00 -11.46
N ASN A 30 -6.92 -10.30 -12.61
CA ASN A 30 -6.78 -11.66 -13.13
C ASN A 30 -5.49 -11.74 -13.94
N VAL A 31 -4.61 -12.64 -13.52
CA VAL A 31 -3.31 -12.86 -14.17
C VAL A 31 -3.06 -14.35 -14.32
N ASP A 32 -2.22 -14.72 -15.28
CA ASP A 32 -1.80 -16.11 -15.45
C ASP A 32 -0.87 -16.58 -14.29
N ALA A 33 -0.60 -17.88 -14.28
CA ALA A 33 0.22 -18.49 -13.24
C ALA A 33 1.65 -17.97 -13.20
N GLU A 34 2.23 -17.61 -14.35
CA GLU A 34 3.59 -17.07 -14.44
C GLU A 34 3.66 -15.66 -13.83
N ALA A 35 2.73 -14.79 -14.20
CA ALA A 35 2.66 -13.44 -13.64
C ALA A 35 2.38 -13.49 -12.12
N MET A 36 1.49 -14.37 -11.66
CA MET A 36 1.22 -14.54 -10.24
C MET A 36 2.46 -15.02 -9.48
N ALA A 37 3.22 -15.98 -10.03
CA ALA A 37 4.48 -16.43 -9.45
C ALA A 37 5.49 -15.28 -9.32
N ASN A 38 5.59 -14.40 -10.31
CA ASN A 38 6.46 -13.24 -10.27
C ASN A 38 6.07 -12.24 -9.17
N TYR A 39 4.78 -12.00 -8.95
CA TYR A 39 4.30 -11.18 -7.84
C TYR A 39 4.63 -11.79 -6.48
N ILE A 40 4.42 -13.10 -6.33
CA ILE A 40 4.76 -13.84 -5.10
C ILE A 40 6.26 -13.78 -4.81
N ILE A 41 7.10 -14.00 -5.81
CA ILE A 41 8.58 -13.90 -5.68
C ILE A 41 8.97 -12.48 -5.23
N GLY A 42 8.39 -11.45 -5.82
CA GLY A 42 8.62 -10.06 -5.43
C GLY A 42 8.25 -9.79 -3.97
N ALA A 43 7.10 -10.29 -3.52
CA ALA A 43 6.63 -10.16 -2.15
C ALA A 43 7.53 -10.91 -1.14
N VAL A 44 7.88 -12.17 -1.45
CA VAL A 44 8.76 -12.99 -0.59
C VAL A 44 10.16 -12.38 -0.48
N ASN A 45 10.71 -11.82 -1.56
CA ASN A 45 11.99 -11.12 -1.51
C ASN A 45 12.00 -9.94 -0.52
N SER A 46 10.85 -9.31 -0.30
CA SER A 46 10.70 -8.24 0.69
C SER A 46 10.69 -8.80 2.13
N LEU A 47 10.09 -9.98 2.34
CA LEU A 47 10.04 -10.66 3.65
C LEU A 47 11.38 -11.29 4.03
N ASP A 48 12.05 -11.92 3.07
CA ASP A 48 13.29 -12.71 3.25
C ASP A 48 14.56 -11.89 2.91
N ARG A 49 14.46 -10.56 2.92
CA ARG A 49 15.59 -9.69 2.56
C ARG A 49 16.82 -10.00 3.41
N PRO A 50 18.01 -10.19 2.81
CA PRO A 50 19.26 -10.35 3.55
C PRO A 50 19.53 -9.15 4.47
N LEU A 51 19.74 -9.41 5.76
CA LEU A 51 19.99 -8.39 6.76
C LEU A 51 21.43 -8.48 7.25
N ASN A 52 22.10 -7.34 7.41
CA ASN A 52 23.36 -7.26 8.14
C ASN A 52 23.13 -7.42 9.66
N ARG A 53 24.22 -7.47 10.46
CA ARG A 53 24.13 -7.72 11.91
C ARG A 53 23.30 -6.69 12.66
N GLU A 54 23.47 -5.42 12.34
CA GLU A 54 22.72 -4.32 12.95
C GLU A 54 21.23 -4.38 12.61
N GLN A 55 20.92 -4.62 11.33
CA GLN A 55 19.54 -4.78 10.87
C GLN A 55 18.86 -5.99 11.51
N LYS A 56 19.58 -7.12 11.67
CA LYS A 56 19.05 -8.30 12.38
C LYS A 56 18.69 -7.98 13.83
N LEU A 57 19.57 -7.29 14.55
CA LEU A 57 19.31 -6.89 15.93
C LEU A 57 18.11 -5.96 16.03
N LYS A 58 18.06 -4.92 15.19
CA LYS A 58 16.96 -3.96 15.14
C LYS A 58 15.63 -4.65 14.81
N THR A 59 15.62 -5.54 13.83
CA THR A 59 14.42 -6.29 13.44
C THR A 59 13.96 -7.22 14.56
N ALA A 60 14.88 -7.92 15.22
CA ALA A 60 14.56 -8.78 16.35
C ALA A 60 13.95 -7.99 17.52
N LEU A 61 14.52 -6.83 17.84
CA LEU A 61 14.01 -5.94 18.87
C LEU A 61 12.59 -5.44 18.54
N ILE A 62 12.38 -4.95 17.31
CA ILE A 62 11.06 -4.47 16.86
C ILE A 62 10.03 -5.60 16.91
N ARG A 63 10.36 -6.80 16.43
CA ARG A 63 9.48 -7.96 16.48
C ARG A 63 9.13 -8.34 17.91
N HIS A 64 10.11 -8.33 18.82
CA HIS A 64 9.88 -8.61 20.23
C HIS A 64 8.92 -7.61 20.87
N ILE A 65 9.13 -6.30 20.66
CA ILE A 65 8.26 -5.24 21.19
C ILE A 65 6.85 -5.32 20.58
N ALA A 66 6.74 -5.62 19.28
CA ALA A 66 5.45 -5.76 18.58
C ALA A 66 4.75 -7.10 18.82
N GLY A 67 5.34 -8.04 19.57
CA GLY A 67 4.78 -9.36 19.81
C GLY A 67 4.75 -10.27 18.56
N ILE A 68 5.59 -10.01 17.57
CA ILE A 68 5.67 -10.82 16.35
C ILE A 68 6.57 -12.03 16.63
N THR A 69 5.94 -13.19 16.80
CA THR A 69 6.64 -14.44 17.03
C THR A 69 7.20 -15.03 15.73
N PRO A 70 8.19 -15.93 15.79
CA PRO A 70 8.68 -16.66 14.62
C PRO A 70 7.55 -17.41 13.87
N GLU A 71 6.62 -18.00 14.60
CA GLU A 71 5.47 -18.73 14.06
C GLU A 71 4.53 -17.79 13.27
N LEU A 72 4.27 -16.58 13.80
CA LEU A 72 3.46 -15.57 13.12
C LEU A 72 4.14 -15.11 11.83
N HIS A 73 5.46 -14.90 11.87
CA HIS A 73 6.22 -14.54 10.68
C HIS A 73 6.23 -15.67 9.63
N GLN A 74 6.35 -16.94 10.06
CA GLN A 74 6.28 -18.07 9.15
C GLN A 74 4.89 -18.20 8.53
N LYS A 75 3.84 -18.00 9.33
CA LYS A 75 2.45 -17.98 8.82
C LYS A 75 2.25 -16.92 7.74
N GLU A 76 2.71 -15.69 7.98
CA GLU A 76 2.65 -14.60 6.99
C GLU A 76 3.36 -15.00 5.67
N ARG A 77 4.52 -15.64 5.79
CA ARG A 77 5.28 -16.11 4.64
C ARG A 77 4.53 -17.21 3.86
N ASP A 78 3.93 -18.15 4.57
CA ASP A 78 3.15 -19.24 3.96
C ASP A 78 1.88 -18.70 3.27
N GLU A 79 1.20 -17.71 3.86
CA GLU A 79 0.06 -17.01 3.25
C GLU A 79 0.47 -16.30 1.95
N VAL A 80 1.62 -15.62 1.92
CA VAL A 80 2.14 -14.99 0.69
C VAL A 80 2.47 -16.03 -0.37
N LEU A 81 3.11 -17.15 0.01
CA LEU A 81 3.47 -18.21 -0.92
C LEU A 81 2.25 -18.91 -1.54
N SER A 82 1.14 -18.99 -0.82
CA SER A 82 -0.11 -19.61 -1.28
C SER A 82 -1.11 -18.62 -1.88
N CYS A 83 -0.75 -17.34 -1.99
CA CYS A 83 -1.64 -16.28 -2.46
C CYS A 83 -2.09 -16.51 -3.90
N THR A 84 -3.37 -16.30 -4.15
CA THR A 84 -4.02 -16.45 -5.46
C THR A 84 -4.58 -15.11 -5.96
N SER A 85 -4.95 -15.04 -7.25
CA SER A 85 -5.66 -13.86 -7.78
C SER A 85 -7.00 -13.64 -7.08
N GLU A 86 -7.64 -14.68 -6.58
CA GLU A 86 -8.90 -14.58 -5.82
C GLU A 86 -8.68 -13.90 -4.46
N ASP A 87 -7.59 -14.25 -3.77
CA ASP A 87 -7.22 -13.61 -2.51
C ASP A 87 -6.96 -12.11 -2.71
N ILE A 88 -6.34 -11.72 -3.82
CA ILE A 88 -6.11 -10.32 -4.17
C ILE A 88 -7.45 -9.60 -4.41
N ARG A 89 -8.35 -10.19 -5.21
CA ARG A 89 -9.68 -9.63 -5.46
C ARG A 89 -10.50 -9.43 -4.18
N ALA A 90 -10.32 -10.29 -3.20
CA ALA A 90 -11.02 -10.18 -1.91
C ALA A 90 -10.73 -8.87 -1.15
N TYR A 91 -9.65 -8.15 -1.50
CA TYR A 91 -9.34 -6.83 -0.93
C TYR A 91 -10.10 -5.67 -1.58
N ALA A 92 -10.77 -5.86 -2.72
CA ALA A 92 -11.49 -4.79 -3.41
C ALA A 92 -12.52 -4.05 -2.53
N PRO A 93 -13.36 -4.71 -1.70
CA PRO A 93 -14.30 -4.01 -0.81
C PRO A 93 -13.60 -3.13 0.23
N MET A 94 -12.42 -3.54 0.72
CA MET A 94 -11.65 -2.76 1.68
C MET A 94 -11.07 -1.50 1.03
N LEU A 95 -10.55 -1.60 -0.21
CA LEU A 95 -10.11 -0.45 -1.01
C LEU A 95 -11.27 0.51 -1.29
N LYS A 96 -12.45 -0.02 -1.61
CA LYS A 96 -13.65 0.81 -1.80
C LYS A 96 -14.01 1.58 -0.55
N THR A 97 -14.05 0.93 0.60
CA THR A 97 -14.33 1.59 1.88
C THR A 97 -13.33 2.71 2.18
N MET A 98 -12.05 2.47 1.89
CA MET A 98 -11.00 3.48 2.05
C MET A 98 -11.20 4.66 1.10
N ALA A 99 -11.47 4.42 -0.18
CA ALA A 99 -11.73 5.47 -1.18
C ALA A 99 -12.98 6.29 -0.82
N ASP A 100 -14.06 5.63 -0.40
CA ASP A 100 -15.32 6.27 0.00
C ASP A 100 -15.16 7.14 1.26
N SER A 101 -14.18 6.86 2.12
CA SER A 101 -13.92 7.66 3.32
C SER A 101 -13.37 9.05 3.04
N LYS A 102 -12.79 9.26 1.85
CA LYS A 102 -12.25 10.55 1.35
C LYS A 102 -11.23 11.22 2.29
N TYR A 103 -10.51 10.44 3.09
CA TYR A 103 -9.40 10.96 3.89
C TYR A 103 -8.18 11.18 2.99
N VAL A 104 -8.03 12.42 2.51
CA VAL A 104 -6.96 12.82 1.61
C VAL A 104 -6.11 13.90 2.25
N CYS A 105 -4.79 13.74 2.18
CA CYS A 105 -3.83 14.76 2.59
C CYS A 105 -2.81 14.96 1.47
N VAL A 106 -2.60 16.22 1.08
CA VAL A 106 -1.62 16.59 0.05
C VAL A 106 -0.66 17.63 0.61
N ILE A 107 0.63 17.40 0.41
CA ILE A 107 1.69 18.35 0.72
C ILE A 107 2.43 18.65 -0.58
N GLY A 108 2.46 19.93 -0.98
CA GLY A 108 3.09 20.30 -2.25
C GLY A 108 3.08 21.79 -2.55
N ASN A 109 3.24 22.12 -3.83
CA ASN A 109 3.24 23.50 -4.29
C ASN A 109 1.88 24.16 -4.02
N GLY A 110 1.90 25.33 -3.35
CA GLY A 110 0.68 26.03 -2.95
C GLY A 110 -0.20 26.48 -4.12
N ASP A 111 0.39 26.86 -5.25
CA ASP A 111 -0.38 27.29 -6.42
C ASP A 111 -1.11 26.11 -7.08
N ASN A 112 -0.45 24.96 -7.20
CA ASN A 112 -1.08 23.73 -7.70
C ASN A 112 -2.25 23.29 -6.80
N ILE A 113 -2.08 23.34 -5.48
CA ILE A 113 -3.15 23.01 -4.53
C ILE A 113 -4.30 24.00 -4.61
N LYS A 114 -4.02 25.31 -4.71
CA LYS A 114 -5.05 26.36 -4.85
C LYS A 114 -5.83 26.25 -6.15
N ASN A 115 -5.19 25.83 -7.24
CA ASN A 115 -5.86 25.63 -8.53
C ASN A 115 -6.88 24.49 -8.51
N GLU A 116 -6.70 23.53 -7.57
CA GLU A 116 -7.58 22.38 -7.37
C GLU A 116 -8.28 22.42 -6.00
N LYS A 117 -8.56 23.64 -5.52
CA LYS A 117 -9.09 23.86 -4.17
C LYS A 117 -10.38 23.11 -3.85
N GLU A 118 -11.20 22.83 -4.87
CA GLU A 118 -12.45 22.09 -4.73
C GLU A 118 -12.27 20.61 -4.33
N LEU A 119 -11.04 20.08 -4.42
CA LEU A 119 -10.69 18.72 -3.98
C LEU A 119 -10.47 18.64 -2.46
N PHE A 120 -10.34 19.78 -1.77
CA PHE A 120 -9.93 19.83 -0.38
C PHE A 120 -10.94 20.58 0.49
N THR A 121 -11.13 20.09 1.69
CA THR A 121 -11.98 20.76 2.70
C THR A 121 -11.26 21.95 3.33
N ASP A 122 -9.93 21.84 3.51
CA ASP A 122 -9.11 22.87 4.14
C ASP A 122 -7.72 22.95 3.49
N ILE A 123 -7.12 24.15 3.45
CA ILE A 123 -5.80 24.41 2.87
C ILE A 123 -4.99 25.23 3.87
N ILE A 124 -3.90 24.66 4.36
CA ILE A 124 -3.00 25.29 5.34
C ILE A 124 -1.70 25.70 4.64
N THR A 125 -1.26 26.92 4.83
CA THR A 125 0.04 27.39 4.35
C THR A 125 1.09 27.16 5.43
N LEU A 126 2.06 26.30 5.15
CA LEU A 126 3.22 26.11 6.02
C LEU A 126 4.19 27.29 5.85
N LYS A 127 4.61 27.85 6.99
CA LYS A 127 5.60 28.96 7.06
C LYS A 127 7.00 28.39 7.23
#